data_d1778b8f476d67049b49faf298274de2
#
_entry.id   d1778b8f476d67049b49faf298274de2
#
_cell.length_a   1.000
_cell.length_b   1.000
_cell.length_c   1.000
_cell.angle_alpha   90.00
_cell.angle_beta   90.00
_cell.angle_gamma   90.00
#
_symmetry.space_group_name_H-M   'P 1'
#
loop_
_entity.id
_entity.type
_entity.pdbx_description
1 polymer ?
#
loop_
_entity_poly.entity_id
_entity_poly.type
_entity_poly.pdbx_seq_one_letter_code
_entity_poly.pdbx_strand_id
1 'polypeptide(L)'
;MRAKWLLLLVLGAGAAPVFAAEDPVIAVRETFLSAKMAEAEGKFEQALGDFRKAATLAPDDPVVHFELAVLLQQMGVDDEARKEAGRAAELDPSFESAWRLAGAIDLAAADKDPSRVPSAVAALEKAHRLAPQNPGTAAALARAHLLSGRPDLARAALDDVPGLADNPAAIKVRAQADDKRGADGQARQDYDRWLASDPTDRDALTSSIEFWESQRDFGRAVDLLRQLRRAEADNTPVADRIALDLLRGGRFAEAEKEARALVAARPEDRGARRTLAAALDIQGRSEESVEMLRKLIDEDPDDPTAAVTLAYQLSGDGKGPEAIAVLQKFVDRLGAPPSKPELSREVRSEIAGLLYGDRRFDEAKKIAAETAVGKDGVADRSLGVLLERARDENRPADGLAWAKKAADAEPGNPDWKGAVAEFEIRTGARAEGEKTLADLARSGIAGEVLAAADARERLKDFAASAQIAADGVKRFEGNLDLMFRLGSALERTGKIDEAGAVFEEILKIRPDDANTLNYLGYMYADKGIRLAEARRMLERAVALDPQNGAFLDSLGWVCFRMNDLREAEKFLSKAAQKIPADATVQEHLGDLEARRGQMAEAVVHWKRSLTLSPDEPEKIAKKIHDSGATP
;
A
#
# COMPACT_ATOMS: atom_id res chain seq x y z
N MET A 1 33.23 -28.00 13.31
CA MET A 1 33.86 -29.18 13.96
C MET A 1 33.59 -30.43 13.10
N ARG A 2 34.21 -30.45 11.91
CA ARG A 2 34.09 -31.60 11.00
C ARG A 2 35.44 -32.29 11.01
N ALA A 3 35.72 -33.19 11.94
CA ALA A 3 36.82 -34.15 11.85
C ALA A 3 37.10 -34.78 13.21
N LYS A 4 36.36 -35.80 13.62
CA LYS A 4 36.82 -36.69 14.73
C LYS A 4 36.18 -38.09 14.73
N TRP A 5 35.57 -38.53 13.63
CA TRP A 5 34.97 -39.89 13.56
C TRP A 5 35.57 -40.77 12.46
N LEU A 6 36.79 -40.50 12.00
CA LEU A 6 37.52 -41.45 11.15
C LEU A 6 38.80 -41.84 11.90
N LEU A 7 38.82 -43.01 12.35
CA LEU A 7 39.90 -43.96 12.61
C LEU A 7 39.67 -44.74 13.91
N LEU A 8 39.24 -45.97 13.74
CA LEU A 8 39.73 -47.11 14.54
C LEU A 8 39.21 -48.41 13.90
N LEU A 9 39.92 -48.84 12.86
CA LEU A 9 39.94 -50.24 12.41
C LEU A 9 41.17 -50.90 13.02
N VAL A 10 41.00 -51.77 13.99
CA VAL A 10 42.04 -52.74 14.42
C VAL A 10 41.51 -54.11 14.17
N LEU A 11 42.20 -54.83 13.29
CA LEU A 11 42.09 -56.24 12.99
C LEU A 11 42.42 -57.09 14.22
N GLY A 12 41.52 -57.99 14.61
CA GLY A 12 41.81 -59.11 15.52
C GLY A 12 41.10 -60.35 15.00
N ALA A 13 41.90 -61.33 14.52
CA ALA A 13 41.45 -62.61 13.99
C ALA A 13 41.14 -63.62 15.11
N GLY A 14 40.05 -64.38 14.89
CA GLY A 14 39.93 -65.77 15.33
C GLY A 14 39.10 -66.06 16.58
N ALA A 15 37.81 -66.43 16.39
CA ALA A 15 37.13 -67.52 17.12
C ALA A 15 35.78 -67.84 16.45
N ALA A 16 35.37 -69.06 16.41
CA ALA A 16 34.25 -69.65 15.70
C ALA A 16 32.85 -69.16 16.17
N PRO A 17 31.76 -69.38 15.40
CA PRO A 17 30.52 -68.61 15.50
C PRO A 17 29.69 -69.06 16.70
N VAL A 18 29.69 -68.27 17.73
CA VAL A 18 28.50 -68.15 18.58
C VAL A 18 27.57 -67.20 17.84
N PHE A 19 26.32 -67.55 17.60
CA PHE A 19 25.27 -66.64 17.19
C PHE A 19 25.12 -65.62 18.33
N ALA A 20 25.98 -64.64 18.38
CA ALA A 20 25.78 -63.45 19.17
C ALA A 20 24.66 -62.67 18.46
N ALA A 21 23.60 -62.36 19.19
CA ALA A 21 22.67 -61.35 18.75
C ALA A 21 23.52 -60.13 18.36
N GLU A 22 23.45 -59.70 17.09
CA GLU A 22 24.17 -58.52 16.62
C GLU A 22 23.91 -57.38 17.61
N ASP A 23 24.99 -56.79 18.12
CA ASP A 23 24.90 -55.66 19.05
C ASP A 23 24.04 -54.59 18.35
N PRO A 24 22.87 -54.20 18.88
CA PRO A 24 21.97 -53.26 18.24
C PRO A 24 22.72 -51.98 17.77
N VAL A 25 23.74 -51.54 18.51
CA VAL A 25 24.54 -50.37 18.20
C VAL A 25 25.40 -50.61 16.94
N ILE A 26 25.93 -51.83 16.77
CA ILE A 26 26.69 -52.20 15.58
C ILE A 26 25.76 -52.26 14.36
N ALA A 27 24.61 -52.87 14.49
CA ALA A 27 23.63 -52.97 13.39
C ALA A 27 23.14 -51.60 12.91
N VAL A 28 22.85 -50.65 13.83
CA VAL A 28 22.53 -49.27 13.48
C VAL A 28 23.63 -48.59 12.71
N ARG A 29 24.88 -48.70 13.21
CA ARG A 29 26.04 -48.07 12.60
C ARG A 29 26.35 -48.61 11.20
N GLU A 30 26.28 -49.92 11.01
CA GLU A 30 26.51 -50.55 9.70
C GLU A 30 25.42 -50.11 8.68
N THR A 31 24.18 -50.12 9.11
CA THR A 31 23.04 -49.71 8.26
C THR A 31 23.15 -48.22 7.90
N PHE A 32 23.48 -47.36 8.85
CA PHE A 32 23.70 -45.94 8.63
C PHE A 32 24.85 -45.66 7.67
N LEU A 33 26.00 -46.34 7.82
CA LEU A 33 27.15 -46.21 6.91
C LEU A 33 26.79 -46.73 5.51
N SER A 34 26.06 -47.84 5.40
CA SER A 34 25.54 -48.35 4.12
C SER A 34 24.68 -47.30 3.42
N ALA A 35 23.78 -46.67 4.17
CA ALA A 35 22.94 -45.60 3.64
C ALA A 35 23.77 -44.40 3.10
N LYS A 36 24.75 -43.93 3.89
CA LYS A 36 25.61 -42.82 3.47
C LYS A 36 26.48 -43.17 2.25
N MET A 37 26.94 -44.41 2.14
CA MET A 37 27.68 -44.88 0.96
C MET A 37 26.77 -44.95 -0.28
N ALA A 38 25.58 -45.49 -0.13
CA ALA A 38 24.60 -45.55 -1.21
C ALA A 38 24.19 -44.16 -1.69
N GLU A 39 23.99 -43.22 -0.75
CA GLU A 39 23.72 -41.81 -1.06
C GLU A 39 24.86 -41.18 -1.87
N ALA A 40 26.10 -41.38 -1.44
CA ALA A 40 27.29 -40.86 -2.13
C ALA A 40 27.47 -41.46 -3.54
N GLU A 41 27.00 -42.69 -3.78
CA GLU A 41 26.97 -43.35 -5.09
C GLU A 41 25.76 -42.97 -5.95
N GLY A 42 24.84 -42.11 -5.45
CA GLY A 42 23.62 -41.71 -6.14
C GLY A 42 22.52 -42.78 -6.16
N LYS A 43 22.66 -43.85 -5.33
CA LYS A 43 21.69 -44.94 -5.18
C LYS A 43 20.62 -44.58 -4.14
N PHE A 44 19.83 -43.52 -4.41
CA PHE A 44 18.93 -42.93 -3.43
C PHE A 44 17.87 -43.89 -2.88
N GLU A 45 17.31 -44.79 -3.69
CA GLU A 45 16.34 -45.80 -3.23
C GLU A 45 16.94 -46.79 -2.22
N GLN A 46 18.19 -47.20 -2.47
CA GLN A 46 18.91 -48.06 -1.53
C GLN A 46 19.23 -47.30 -0.24
N ALA A 47 19.73 -46.06 -0.36
CA ALA A 47 20.02 -45.19 0.78
C ALA A 47 18.76 -44.98 1.64
N LEU A 48 17.59 -44.75 1.02
CA LEU A 48 16.31 -44.58 1.69
C LEU A 48 15.91 -45.85 2.46
N GLY A 49 16.05 -47.03 1.85
CA GLY A 49 15.79 -48.30 2.52
C GLY A 49 16.66 -48.53 3.75
N ASP A 50 17.95 -48.22 3.63
CA ASP A 50 18.94 -48.35 4.69
C ASP A 50 18.72 -47.32 5.83
N PHE A 51 18.42 -46.04 5.50
CA PHE A 51 18.07 -45.05 6.52
C PHE A 51 16.78 -45.37 7.28
N ARG A 52 15.73 -45.85 6.59
CA ARG A 52 14.50 -46.29 7.25
C ARG A 52 14.72 -47.47 8.18
N LYS A 53 15.59 -48.40 7.77
CA LYS A 53 16.02 -49.51 8.63
C LYS A 53 16.80 -49.01 9.85
N ALA A 54 17.74 -48.07 9.66
CA ALA A 54 18.47 -47.46 10.78
C ALA A 54 17.53 -46.74 11.75
N ALA A 55 16.55 -45.98 11.26
CA ALA A 55 15.52 -45.31 12.08
C ALA A 55 14.63 -46.28 12.84
N THR A 56 14.35 -47.45 12.27
CA THR A 56 13.63 -48.52 12.97
C THR A 56 14.47 -49.16 14.10
N LEU A 57 15.79 -49.29 13.87
CA LEU A 57 16.72 -49.86 14.86
C LEU A 57 17.08 -48.84 15.97
N ALA A 58 17.07 -47.56 15.67
CA ALA A 58 17.38 -46.48 16.61
C ALA A 58 16.32 -45.37 16.54
N PRO A 59 15.10 -45.59 17.02
CA PRO A 59 13.95 -44.66 16.89
C PRO A 59 14.11 -43.37 17.70
N ASP A 60 15.08 -43.30 18.59
CA ASP A 60 15.37 -42.14 19.43
C ASP A 60 16.72 -41.48 19.11
N ASP A 61 17.34 -41.84 17.98
CA ASP A 61 18.58 -41.19 17.50
C ASP A 61 18.23 -39.98 16.59
N PRO A 62 18.46 -38.73 17.04
CA PRO A 62 18.13 -37.56 16.28
C PRO A 62 18.95 -37.43 14.97
N VAL A 63 20.16 -37.99 14.94
CA VAL A 63 21.02 -37.91 13.74
C VAL A 63 20.50 -38.81 12.63
N VAL A 64 20.03 -39.99 12.95
CA VAL A 64 19.44 -40.92 11.98
C VAL A 64 18.20 -40.31 11.32
N HIS A 65 17.29 -39.74 12.13
CA HIS A 65 16.10 -39.06 11.63
C HIS A 65 16.44 -37.83 10.78
N PHE A 66 17.42 -37.06 11.20
CA PHE A 66 17.88 -35.88 10.44
C PHE A 66 18.45 -36.28 9.07
N GLU A 67 19.32 -37.26 8.98
CA GLU A 67 19.91 -37.70 7.71
C GLU A 67 18.85 -38.35 6.79
N LEU A 68 17.89 -39.07 7.35
CA LEU A 68 16.73 -39.57 6.60
C LEU A 68 15.91 -38.41 6.04
N ALA A 69 15.68 -37.36 6.82
CA ALA A 69 14.95 -36.17 6.37
C ALA A 69 15.69 -35.44 5.25
N VAL A 70 17.01 -35.31 5.34
CA VAL A 70 17.85 -34.70 4.28
C VAL A 70 17.71 -35.47 2.98
N LEU A 71 17.81 -36.81 3.03
CA LEU A 71 17.66 -37.63 1.82
C LEU A 71 16.25 -37.55 1.23
N LEU A 72 15.21 -37.60 2.05
CA LEU A 72 13.82 -37.48 1.63
C LEU A 72 13.57 -36.14 0.94
N GLN A 73 14.12 -35.05 1.49
CA GLN A 73 14.04 -33.70 0.87
C GLN A 73 14.72 -33.69 -0.51
N GLN A 74 15.90 -34.29 -0.64
CA GLN A 74 16.60 -34.42 -1.93
C GLN A 74 15.80 -35.21 -2.97
N MET A 75 15.03 -36.19 -2.50
CA MET A 75 14.14 -36.99 -3.35
C MET A 75 12.77 -36.31 -3.64
N GLY A 76 12.49 -35.13 -3.05
CA GLY A 76 11.22 -34.41 -3.20
C GLY A 76 10.05 -35.02 -2.41
N VAL A 77 10.33 -35.82 -1.37
CA VAL A 77 9.31 -36.43 -0.50
C VAL A 77 9.14 -35.56 0.74
N ASP A 78 8.66 -34.32 0.53
CA ASP A 78 8.69 -33.25 1.51
C ASP A 78 7.88 -33.51 2.79
N ASP A 79 6.71 -34.17 2.69
CA ASP A 79 5.88 -34.45 3.88
C ASP A 79 6.53 -35.45 4.84
N GLU A 80 7.22 -36.48 4.31
CA GLU A 80 7.95 -37.44 5.13
C GLU A 80 9.24 -36.80 5.65
N ALA A 81 9.97 -36.05 4.81
CA ALA A 81 11.15 -35.28 5.21
C ALA A 81 10.85 -34.36 6.40
N ARG A 82 9.73 -33.66 6.36
CA ARG A 82 9.27 -32.78 7.44
C ARG A 82 9.03 -33.53 8.74
N LYS A 83 8.36 -34.69 8.67
CA LYS A 83 8.11 -35.52 9.86
C LYS A 83 9.40 -35.99 10.53
N GLU A 84 10.35 -36.45 9.71
CA GLU A 84 11.63 -36.96 10.20
C GLU A 84 12.51 -35.82 10.74
N ALA A 85 12.54 -34.65 10.08
CA ALA A 85 13.23 -33.45 10.60
C ALA A 85 12.62 -32.98 11.93
N GLY A 86 11.28 -32.96 12.03
CA GLY A 86 10.57 -32.62 13.25
C GLY A 86 10.87 -33.61 14.38
N ARG A 87 10.91 -34.91 14.07
CA ARG A 87 11.28 -35.96 15.05
C ARG A 87 12.72 -35.79 15.57
N ALA A 88 13.66 -35.51 14.67
CA ALA A 88 15.05 -35.22 15.06
C ALA A 88 15.14 -34.00 16.01
N ALA A 89 14.39 -32.95 15.71
CA ALA A 89 14.35 -31.73 16.51
C ALA A 89 13.64 -31.92 17.88
N GLU A 90 12.66 -32.80 17.97
CA GLU A 90 12.01 -33.18 19.23
C GLU A 90 12.93 -34.01 20.11
N LEU A 91 13.68 -34.97 19.53
CA LEU A 91 14.62 -35.83 20.22
C LEU A 91 15.84 -35.06 20.77
N ASP A 92 16.34 -34.09 20.01
CA ASP A 92 17.36 -33.17 20.48
C ASP A 92 16.94 -31.71 20.20
N PRO A 93 16.32 -31.02 21.17
CA PRO A 93 15.93 -29.63 21.04
C PRO A 93 17.08 -28.63 20.77
N SER A 94 18.34 -29.04 20.97
CA SER A 94 19.52 -28.25 20.67
C SER A 94 20.06 -28.46 19.24
N PHE A 95 19.44 -29.34 18.46
CA PHE A 95 19.87 -29.67 17.10
C PHE A 95 19.39 -28.62 16.09
N GLU A 96 20.13 -27.51 15.97
CA GLU A 96 19.82 -26.37 15.09
C GLU A 96 19.46 -26.81 13.67
N SER A 97 20.27 -27.69 13.06
CA SER A 97 20.08 -28.11 11.67
C SER A 97 18.76 -28.85 11.45
N ALA A 98 18.26 -29.58 12.45
CA ALA A 98 16.97 -30.25 12.36
C ALA A 98 15.80 -29.25 12.37
N TRP A 99 15.83 -28.26 13.28
CA TRP A 99 14.83 -27.18 13.30
C TRP A 99 14.87 -26.37 12.01
N ARG A 100 16.07 -26.02 11.52
CA ARG A 100 16.24 -25.28 10.26
C ARG A 100 15.70 -26.06 9.06
N LEU A 101 15.97 -27.36 8.99
CA LEU A 101 15.47 -28.21 7.89
C LEU A 101 13.94 -28.31 7.91
N ALA A 102 13.34 -28.58 9.07
CA ALA A 102 11.88 -28.65 9.22
C ALA A 102 11.22 -27.33 8.82
N GLY A 103 11.74 -26.21 9.29
CA GLY A 103 11.26 -24.88 8.94
C GLY A 103 11.45 -24.51 7.47
N ALA A 104 12.56 -24.93 6.86
CA ALA A 104 12.82 -24.69 5.44
C ALA A 104 11.89 -25.47 4.52
N ILE A 105 11.54 -26.72 4.87
CA ILE A 105 10.55 -27.53 4.14
C ILE A 105 9.15 -26.88 4.22
N ASP A 106 8.72 -26.49 5.42
CA ASP A 106 7.43 -25.80 5.59
C ASP A 106 7.40 -24.47 4.84
N LEU A 107 8.51 -23.70 4.84
CA LEU A 107 8.63 -22.45 4.12
C LEU A 107 8.58 -22.63 2.58
N ALA A 108 9.19 -23.69 2.06
CA ALA A 108 9.14 -24.00 0.62
C ALA A 108 7.73 -24.42 0.18
N ALA A 109 6.96 -25.04 1.04
CA ALA A 109 5.57 -25.42 0.78
C ALA A 109 4.59 -24.24 0.94
N ALA A 110 4.97 -23.17 1.65
CA ALA A 110 4.09 -22.06 2.05
C ALA A 110 3.46 -21.29 0.89
N ASP A 111 4.14 -21.21 -0.26
CA ASP A 111 3.60 -20.54 -1.46
C ASP A 111 2.36 -21.27 -2.02
N LYS A 112 2.27 -22.59 -1.80
CA LYS A 112 1.13 -23.42 -2.23
C LYS A 112 0.14 -23.70 -1.12
N ASP A 113 0.62 -23.73 0.12
CA ASP A 113 -0.16 -24.01 1.33
C ASP A 113 0.20 -23.00 2.44
N PRO A 114 -0.47 -21.83 2.48
CA PRO A 114 -0.20 -20.81 3.51
C PRO A 114 -0.39 -21.29 4.94
N SER A 115 -1.09 -22.39 5.19
CA SER A 115 -1.25 -22.95 6.53
C SER A 115 0.06 -23.48 7.14
N ARG A 116 1.10 -23.63 6.32
CA ARG A 116 2.46 -24.01 6.74
C ARG A 116 3.28 -22.86 7.34
N VAL A 117 2.90 -21.60 7.09
CA VAL A 117 3.67 -20.43 7.56
C VAL A 117 3.88 -20.43 9.09
N PRO A 118 2.86 -20.67 9.95
CA PRO A 118 3.07 -20.67 11.39
C PRO A 118 4.08 -21.71 11.87
N SER A 119 4.08 -22.92 11.30
CA SER A 119 5.03 -23.98 11.66
C SER A 119 6.46 -23.66 11.15
N ALA A 120 6.59 -23.06 9.96
CA ALA A 120 7.86 -22.57 9.45
C ALA A 120 8.47 -21.52 10.38
N VAL A 121 7.69 -20.52 10.79
CA VAL A 121 8.13 -19.47 11.74
C VAL A 121 8.58 -20.12 13.05
N ALA A 122 7.76 -20.99 13.66
CA ALA A 122 8.08 -21.59 14.95
C ALA A 122 9.38 -22.41 14.94
N ALA A 123 9.63 -23.17 13.86
CA ALA A 123 10.83 -23.97 13.71
C ALA A 123 12.07 -23.11 13.46
N LEU A 124 11.96 -22.10 12.55
CA LEU A 124 13.06 -21.20 12.20
C LEU A 124 13.43 -20.26 13.36
N GLU A 125 12.47 -19.82 14.18
CA GLU A 125 12.77 -19.07 15.42
C GLU A 125 13.60 -19.89 16.41
N LYS A 126 13.30 -21.19 16.54
CA LYS A 126 14.12 -22.08 17.40
C LYS A 126 15.52 -22.27 16.83
N ALA A 127 15.63 -22.50 15.51
CA ALA A 127 16.93 -22.59 14.84
C ALA A 127 17.74 -21.30 14.99
N HIS A 128 17.12 -20.16 14.81
CA HIS A 128 17.79 -18.85 14.93
C HIS A 128 18.25 -18.57 16.37
N ARG A 129 17.45 -18.91 17.39
CA ARG A 129 17.90 -18.79 18.79
C ARG A 129 19.11 -19.67 19.12
N LEU A 130 19.23 -20.83 18.48
CA LEU A 130 20.38 -21.73 18.66
C LEU A 130 21.64 -21.26 17.92
N ALA A 131 21.44 -20.63 16.77
CA ALA A 131 22.55 -20.09 15.94
C ALA A 131 22.18 -18.70 15.37
N PRO A 132 22.20 -17.63 16.18
CA PRO A 132 21.76 -16.29 15.76
C PRO A 132 22.57 -15.71 14.60
N GLN A 133 23.81 -16.14 14.43
CA GLN A 133 24.72 -15.65 13.39
C GLN A 133 24.72 -16.52 12.12
N ASN A 134 23.78 -17.47 12.00
CA ASN A 134 23.67 -18.30 10.81
C ASN A 134 22.90 -17.55 9.71
N PRO A 135 23.56 -17.12 8.60
CA PRO A 135 22.90 -16.30 7.58
C PRO A 135 21.77 -17.04 6.85
N GLY A 136 21.89 -18.36 6.67
CA GLY A 136 20.83 -19.15 6.02
C GLY A 136 19.58 -19.24 6.86
N THR A 137 19.74 -19.43 8.18
CA THR A 137 18.59 -19.46 9.13
C THR A 137 17.94 -18.08 9.22
N ALA A 138 18.74 -17.02 9.32
CA ALA A 138 18.23 -15.64 9.40
C ALA A 138 17.42 -15.26 8.15
N ALA A 139 17.95 -15.55 6.95
CA ALA A 139 17.24 -15.26 5.70
C ALA A 139 15.92 -16.06 5.56
N ALA A 140 15.92 -17.35 5.95
CA ALA A 140 14.72 -18.17 5.94
C ALA A 140 13.68 -17.68 6.95
N LEU A 141 14.10 -17.30 8.16
CA LEU A 141 13.22 -16.74 9.19
C LEU A 141 12.61 -15.41 8.74
N ALA A 142 13.43 -14.54 8.16
CA ALA A 142 12.93 -13.26 7.63
C ALA A 142 11.85 -13.46 6.56
N ARG A 143 12.07 -14.39 5.61
CA ARG A 143 11.06 -14.72 4.60
C ARG A 143 9.78 -15.29 5.25
N ALA A 144 9.90 -16.15 6.25
CA ALA A 144 8.76 -16.71 6.97
C ALA A 144 7.97 -15.62 7.71
N HIS A 145 8.64 -14.64 8.33
CA HIS A 145 7.99 -13.48 8.95
C HIS A 145 7.30 -12.59 7.92
N LEU A 146 7.88 -12.36 6.73
CA LEU A 146 7.19 -11.64 5.65
C LEU A 146 5.89 -12.32 5.24
N LEU A 147 5.92 -13.64 5.04
CA LEU A 147 4.74 -14.42 4.67
C LEU A 147 3.68 -14.45 5.79
N SER A 148 4.10 -14.29 7.05
CA SER A 148 3.19 -14.17 8.21
C SER A 148 2.64 -12.75 8.42
N GLY A 149 2.95 -11.80 7.53
CA GLY A 149 2.53 -10.40 7.65
C GLY A 149 3.25 -9.60 8.75
N ARG A 150 4.47 -10.00 9.12
CA ARG A 150 5.28 -9.37 10.17
C ARG A 150 6.60 -8.82 9.62
N PRO A 151 6.54 -7.75 8.82
CA PRO A 151 7.73 -7.20 8.16
C PRO A 151 8.74 -6.60 9.15
N ASP A 152 8.29 -6.13 10.31
CA ASP A 152 9.13 -5.67 11.41
C ASP A 152 10.07 -6.77 11.92
N LEU A 153 9.54 -7.98 12.15
CA LEU A 153 10.33 -9.12 12.56
C LEU A 153 11.19 -9.68 11.44
N ALA A 154 10.70 -9.62 10.20
CA ALA A 154 11.50 -10.01 9.04
C ALA A 154 12.77 -9.16 8.94
N ARG A 155 12.63 -7.85 9.12
CA ARG A 155 13.77 -6.92 9.13
C ARG A 155 14.72 -7.20 10.28
N ALA A 156 14.19 -7.35 11.49
CA ALA A 156 14.98 -7.65 12.69
C ALA A 156 15.77 -8.96 12.59
N ALA A 157 15.24 -9.98 11.92
CA ALA A 157 15.93 -11.25 11.73
C ALA A 157 17.18 -11.14 10.83
N LEU A 158 17.30 -10.09 10.01
CA LEU A 158 18.44 -9.84 9.12
C LEU A 158 19.46 -8.86 9.70
N ASP A 159 19.09 -8.12 10.75
CA ASP A 159 19.95 -7.13 11.37
C ASP A 159 21.15 -7.82 12.07
N ASP A 160 22.32 -7.21 11.94
CA ASP A 160 23.56 -7.64 12.60
C ASP A 160 24.04 -9.07 12.30
N VAL A 161 23.52 -9.70 11.22
CA VAL A 161 23.97 -11.03 10.78
C VAL A 161 25.08 -10.89 9.75
N PRO A 162 26.32 -11.37 10.04
CA PRO A 162 27.45 -11.26 9.12
C PRO A 162 27.18 -11.93 7.77
N GLY A 163 27.64 -11.30 6.69
CA GLY A 163 27.56 -11.85 5.33
C GLY A 163 26.19 -11.70 4.64
N LEU A 164 25.21 -11.06 5.28
CA LEU A 164 23.90 -10.78 4.65
C LEU A 164 23.82 -9.42 3.95
N ALA A 165 24.78 -8.52 4.20
CA ALA A 165 24.74 -7.16 3.62
C ALA A 165 24.69 -7.18 2.08
N ASP A 166 25.46 -8.04 1.45
CA ASP A 166 25.59 -8.17 -0.01
C ASP A 166 25.02 -9.50 -0.55
N ASN A 167 24.29 -10.25 0.28
CA ASN A 167 23.65 -11.48 -0.14
C ASN A 167 22.35 -11.17 -0.92
N PRO A 168 22.22 -11.56 -2.21
CA PRO A 168 21.07 -11.20 -3.04
C PRO A 168 19.71 -11.61 -2.45
N ALA A 169 19.62 -12.82 -1.88
CA ALA A 169 18.39 -13.30 -1.26
C ALA A 169 18.01 -12.49 0.00
N ALA A 170 19.01 -12.07 0.78
CA ALA A 170 18.78 -11.23 1.95
C ALA A 170 18.42 -9.80 1.55
N ILE A 171 19.02 -9.24 0.49
CA ILE A 171 18.69 -7.93 -0.06
C ILE A 171 17.22 -7.92 -0.52
N LYS A 172 16.80 -8.95 -1.27
CA LYS A 172 15.40 -9.13 -1.69
C LYS A 172 14.44 -9.07 -0.49
N VAL A 173 14.67 -9.91 0.51
CA VAL A 173 13.80 -10.00 1.69
C VAL A 173 13.81 -8.69 2.48
N ARG A 174 14.97 -8.02 2.56
CA ARG A 174 15.13 -6.74 3.27
C ARG A 174 14.36 -5.63 2.55
N ALA A 175 14.49 -5.51 1.22
CA ALA A 175 13.76 -4.55 0.42
C ALA A 175 12.24 -4.72 0.61
N GLN A 176 11.74 -5.95 0.53
CA GLN A 176 10.33 -6.27 0.73
C GLN A 176 9.85 -6.02 2.16
N ALA A 177 10.70 -6.25 3.16
CA ALA A 177 10.37 -5.98 4.56
C ALA A 177 10.28 -4.48 4.83
N ASP A 178 11.25 -3.71 4.35
CA ASP A 178 11.28 -2.26 4.52
C ASP A 178 10.14 -1.57 3.76
N ASP A 179 9.79 -2.04 2.55
CA ASP A 179 8.63 -1.59 1.81
C ASP A 179 7.33 -1.83 2.60
N LYS A 180 7.07 -3.07 3.04
CA LYS A 180 5.85 -3.42 3.78
C LYS A 180 5.71 -2.73 5.13
N ARG A 181 6.82 -2.36 5.78
CA ARG A 181 6.79 -1.58 7.03
C ARG A 181 6.75 -0.07 6.79
N GLY A 182 6.91 0.37 5.54
CA GLY A 182 6.92 1.78 5.13
C GLY A 182 8.22 2.51 5.45
N ALA A 183 9.35 1.80 5.51
CA ALA A 183 10.69 2.38 5.62
C ALA A 183 11.25 2.68 4.22
N ASP A 184 10.58 3.58 3.52
CA ASP A 184 10.73 3.79 2.08
C ASP A 184 12.14 4.18 1.66
N GLY A 185 12.87 4.91 2.49
CA GLY A 185 14.26 5.29 2.23
C GLY A 185 15.20 4.08 2.18
N GLN A 186 15.03 3.13 3.12
CA GLN A 186 15.78 1.89 3.15
C GLN A 186 15.35 0.95 2.01
N ALA A 187 14.04 0.84 1.78
CA ALA A 187 13.50 0.02 0.69
C ALA A 187 14.07 0.45 -0.66
N ARG A 188 14.12 1.76 -0.96
CA ARG A 188 14.74 2.30 -2.18
C ARG A 188 16.18 1.83 -2.36
N GLN A 189 16.99 1.97 -1.31
CA GLN A 189 18.40 1.57 -1.37
C GLN A 189 18.56 0.08 -1.65
N ASP A 190 17.71 -0.75 -1.04
CA ASP A 190 17.81 -2.19 -1.21
C ASP A 190 17.24 -2.66 -2.56
N TYR A 191 16.17 -2.04 -3.08
CA TYR A 191 15.72 -2.29 -4.46
C TYR A 191 16.76 -1.86 -5.49
N ASP A 192 17.40 -0.70 -5.32
CA ASP A 192 18.48 -0.24 -6.20
C ASP A 192 19.68 -1.20 -6.15
N ARG A 193 20.05 -1.74 -4.98
CA ARG A 193 21.11 -2.74 -4.84
C ARG A 193 20.73 -4.08 -5.48
N TRP A 194 19.48 -4.52 -5.33
CA TRP A 194 19.02 -5.76 -5.93
C TRP A 194 19.07 -5.68 -7.45
N LEU A 195 18.55 -4.59 -8.04
CA LEU A 195 18.65 -4.34 -9.48
C LEU A 195 20.11 -4.21 -9.97
N ALA A 196 21.00 -3.59 -9.18
CA ALA A 196 22.41 -3.46 -9.53
C ALA A 196 23.14 -4.81 -9.53
N SER A 197 22.72 -5.78 -8.73
CA SER A 197 23.32 -7.12 -8.67
C SER A 197 23.03 -7.94 -9.92
N ASP A 198 21.81 -7.83 -10.47
CA ASP A 198 21.39 -8.39 -11.75
C ASP A 198 20.30 -7.49 -12.38
N PRO A 199 20.68 -6.59 -13.30
CA PRO A 199 19.72 -5.70 -13.96
C PRO A 199 18.70 -6.40 -14.85
N THR A 200 18.85 -7.70 -15.10
CA THR A 200 17.94 -8.51 -15.92
C THR A 200 17.06 -9.46 -15.10
N ASP A 201 17.27 -9.48 -13.78
CA ASP A 201 16.45 -10.28 -12.85
C ASP A 201 15.00 -9.79 -12.91
N ARG A 202 14.13 -10.69 -13.41
CA ARG A 202 12.70 -10.41 -13.57
C ARG A 202 12.02 -10.09 -12.24
N ASP A 203 12.35 -10.82 -11.19
CA ASP A 203 11.78 -10.62 -9.86
C ASP A 203 12.19 -9.25 -9.30
N ALA A 204 13.46 -8.85 -9.49
CA ALA A 204 13.96 -7.54 -9.08
C ALA A 204 13.24 -6.42 -9.84
N LEU A 205 13.12 -6.55 -11.18
CA LEU A 205 12.40 -5.59 -12.01
C LEU A 205 10.95 -5.45 -11.58
N THR A 206 10.22 -6.57 -11.46
CA THR A 206 8.78 -6.55 -11.14
C THR A 206 8.54 -5.97 -9.75
N SER A 207 9.28 -6.42 -8.73
CA SER A 207 9.13 -5.92 -7.36
C SER A 207 9.51 -4.44 -7.24
N SER A 208 10.56 -4.00 -7.96
CA SER A 208 10.94 -2.59 -7.97
C SER A 208 9.91 -1.72 -8.70
N ILE A 209 9.32 -2.19 -9.79
CA ILE A 209 8.23 -1.49 -10.48
C ILE A 209 7.05 -1.29 -9.52
N GLU A 210 6.60 -2.34 -8.85
CA GLU A 210 5.50 -2.29 -7.87
C GLU A 210 5.81 -1.30 -6.73
N PHE A 211 7.03 -1.33 -6.22
CA PHE A 211 7.49 -0.38 -5.20
C PHE A 211 7.44 1.07 -5.72
N TRP A 212 7.99 1.37 -6.91
CA TRP A 212 8.00 2.74 -7.41
C TRP A 212 6.60 3.25 -7.77
N GLU A 213 5.70 2.38 -8.23
CA GLU A 213 4.29 2.71 -8.43
C GLU A 213 3.58 3.02 -7.10
N SER A 214 3.82 2.23 -6.05
CA SER A 214 3.28 2.49 -4.70
C SER A 214 3.78 3.82 -4.15
N GLN A 215 5.05 4.14 -4.43
CA GLN A 215 5.67 5.42 -4.10
C GLN A 215 5.23 6.57 -5.04
N ARG A 216 4.35 6.33 -6.01
CA ARG A 216 3.93 7.28 -7.05
C ARG A 216 5.08 7.90 -7.86
N ASP A 217 6.25 7.27 -7.88
CA ASP A 217 7.35 7.63 -8.78
C ASP A 217 7.17 6.91 -10.13
N PHE A 218 6.15 7.34 -10.85
CA PHE A 218 5.79 6.74 -12.14
C PHE A 218 6.87 6.94 -13.20
N GLY A 219 7.75 7.94 -13.04
CA GLY A 219 8.90 8.13 -13.90
C GLY A 219 9.86 6.94 -13.85
N ARG A 220 10.29 6.57 -12.65
CA ARG A 220 11.14 5.38 -12.43
C ARG A 220 10.42 4.08 -12.80
N ALA A 221 9.15 3.93 -12.44
CA ALA A 221 8.35 2.78 -12.83
C ALA A 221 8.33 2.58 -14.35
N VAL A 222 8.08 3.63 -15.12
CA VAL A 222 8.11 3.61 -16.60
C VAL A 222 9.48 3.20 -17.15
N ASP A 223 10.57 3.69 -16.58
CA ASP A 223 11.92 3.34 -17.05
C ASP A 223 12.22 1.85 -16.83
N LEU A 224 11.83 1.28 -15.69
CA LEU A 224 11.95 -0.16 -15.39
C LEU A 224 10.99 -1.00 -16.25
N LEU A 225 9.75 -0.56 -16.46
CA LEU A 225 8.80 -1.20 -17.38
C LEU A 225 9.35 -1.24 -18.82
N ARG A 226 9.99 -0.18 -19.28
CA ARG A 226 10.66 -0.15 -20.59
C ARG A 226 11.84 -1.12 -20.65
N GLN A 227 12.56 -1.31 -19.55
CA GLN A 227 13.61 -2.31 -19.45
C GLN A 227 13.02 -3.73 -19.53
N LEU A 228 11.96 -4.01 -18.77
CA LEU A 228 11.25 -5.29 -18.80
C LEU A 228 10.68 -5.59 -20.20
N ARG A 229 10.10 -4.59 -20.90
CA ARG A 229 9.60 -4.73 -22.29
C ARG A 229 10.71 -5.08 -23.29
N ARG A 230 11.95 -4.60 -23.08
CA ARG A 230 13.08 -4.97 -23.96
C ARG A 230 13.49 -6.43 -23.79
N ALA A 231 13.37 -6.95 -22.57
CA ALA A 231 13.65 -8.35 -22.27
C ALA A 231 12.52 -9.28 -22.74
N GLU A 232 11.26 -8.80 -22.77
CA GLU A 232 10.05 -9.55 -23.08
C GLU A 232 9.22 -8.80 -24.13
N ALA A 233 9.66 -8.80 -25.40
CA ALA A 233 9.08 -7.96 -26.47
C ALA A 233 7.57 -8.16 -26.70
N ASP A 234 7.04 -9.36 -26.45
CA ASP A 234 5.63 -9.73 -26.67
C ASP A 234 4.77 -9.57 -25.38
N ASN A 235 5.30 -8.96 -24.32
CA ASN A 235 4.57 -8.82 -23.05
C ASN A 235 3.58 -7.64 -23.11
N THR A 236 2.38 -7.93 -23.57
CA THR A 236 1.25 -7.01 -23.68
C THR A 236 0.91 -6.26 -22.37
N PRO A 237 0.80 -6.93 -21.21
CA PRO A 237 0.52 -6.25 -19.94
C PRO A 237 1.53 -5.15 -19.57
N VAL A 238 2.80 -5.32 -19.95
CA VAL A 238 3.83 -4.29 -19.69
C VAL A 238 3.57 -3.03 -20.51
N ALA A 239 3.13 -3.15 -21.75
CA ALA A 239 2.83 -2.00 -22.61
C ALA A 239 1.61 -1.21 -22.10
N ASP A 240 0.58 -1.88 -21.63
CA ASP A 240 -0.59 -1.25 -21.01
C ASP A 240 -0.21 -0.49 -19.73
N ARG A 241 0.64 -1.11 -18.91
CA ARG A 241 1.15 -0.50 -17.65
C ARG A 241 1.99 0.74 -17.93
N ILE A 242 2.84 0.73 -18.97
CA ILE A 242 3.60 1.92 -19.39
C ILE A 242 2.65 3.09 -19.73
N ALA A 243 1.61 2.84 -20.53
CA ALA A 243 0.67 3.89 -20.92
C ALA A 243 -0.06 4.48 -19.70
N LEU A 244 -0.46 3.62 -18.77
CA LEU A 244 -1.13 4.03 -17.54
C LEU A 244 -0.20 4.84 -16.61
N ASP A 245 1.04 4.41 -16.43
CA ASP A 245 1.99 5.10 -15.55
C ASP A 245 2.49 6.42 -16.14
N LEU A 246 2.60 6.51 -17.48
CA LEU A 246 2.83 7.79 -18.14
C LEU A 246 1.69 8.78 -17.87
N LEU A 247 0.44 8.30 -17.90
CA LEU A 247 -0.73 9.11 -17.57
C LEU A 247 -0.69 9.60 -16.11
N ARG A 248 -0.45 8.67 -15.16
CA ARG A 248 -0.36 8.96 -13.74
C ARG A 248 0.81 9.89 -13.39
N GLY A 249 1.90 9.81 -14.15
CA GLY A 249 3.10 10.63 -14.00
C GLY A 249 3.04 11.99 -14.72
N GLY A 250 1.86 12.40 -15.24
CA GLY A 250 1.67 13.69 -15.90
C GLY A 250 2.32 13.78 -17.29
N ARG A 251 2.74 12.66 -17.90
CA ARG A 251 3.35 12.58 -19.25
C ARG A 251 2.29 12.33 -20.31
N PHE A 252 1.27 13.16 -20.37
CA PHE A 252 0.01 12.94 -21.09
C PHE A 252 0.18 12.69 -22.60
N ALA A 253 1.06 13.45 -23.26
CA ALA A 253 1.31 13.27 -24.69
C ALA A 253 1.97 11.91 -25.01
N GLU A 254 2.86 11.44 -24.13
CA GLU A 254 3.47 10.12 -24.28
C GLU A 254 2.45 9.02 -23.96
N ALA A 255 1.62 9.19 -22.92
CA ALA A 255 0.55 8.27 -22.59
C ALA A 255 -0.43 8.11 -23.75
N GLU A 256 -0.88 9.22 -24.37
CA GLU A 256 -1.74 9.19 -25.56
C GLU A 256 -1.08 8.42 -26.71
N LYS A 257 0.21 8.69 -26.97
CA LYS A 257 0.97 8.01 -28.05
C LYS A 257 1.04 6.49 -27.83
N GLU A 258 1.41 6.06 -26.63
CA GLU A 258 1.47 4.62 -26.28
C GLU A 258 0.06 4.00 -26.36
N ALA A 259 -0.97 4.63 -25.78
CA ALA A 259 -2.33 4.14 -25.82
C ALA A 259 -2.90 4.02 -27.26
N ARG A 260 -2.61 5.00 -28.14
CA ARG A 260 -2.98 4.92 -29.55
C ARG A 260 -2.28 3.76 -30.27
N ALA A 261 -1.01 3.53 -29.98
CA ALA A 261 -0.28 2.40 -30.54
C ALA A 261 -0.88 1.06 -30.10
N LEU A 262 -1.27 0.96 -28.82
CA LEU A 262 -1.96 -0.21 -28.28
C LEU A 262 -3.32 -0.45 -28.93
N VAL A 263 -4.14 0.59 -29.07
CA VAL A 263 -5.45 0.52 -29.74
C VAL A 263 -5.30 0.16 -31.23
N ALA A 264 -4.28 0.68 -31.91
CA ALA A 264 -4.02 0.31 -33.31
C ALA A 264 -3.61 -1.15 -33.48
N ALA A 265 -2.80 -1.69 -32.54
CA ALA A 265 -2.39 -3.09 -32.53
C ALA A 265 -3.51 -4.04 -32.09
N ARG A 266 -4.38 -3.58 -31.18
CA ARG A 266 -5.45 -4.37 -30.54
C ARG A 266 -6.72 -3.51 -30.41
N PRO A 267 -7.49 -3.32 -31.51
CA PRO A 267 -8.67 -2.44 -31.49
C PRO A 267 -9.75 -2.85 -30.48
N GLU A 268 -9.85 -4.15 -30.18
CA GLU A 268 -10.81 -4.72 -29.24
C GLU A 268 -10.35 -4.61 -27.76
N ASP A 269 -9.12 -4.14 -27.51
CA ASP A 269 -8.60 -4.02 -26.16
C ASP A 269 -9.26 -2.86 -25.43
N ARG A 270 -10.13 -3.20 -24.49
CA ARG A 270 -10.94 -2.24 -23.72
C ARG A 270 -10.09 -1.45 -22.74
N GLY A 271 -9.05 -2.07 -22.16
CA GLY A 271 -8.09 -1.41 -21.28
C GLY A 271 -7.34 -0.29 -22.00
N ALA A 272 -6.77 -0.60 -23.16
CA ALA A 272 -6.07 0.37 -23.98
C ALA A 272 -6.98 1.54 -24.40
N ARG A 273 -8.24 1.26 -24.79
CA ARG A 273 -9.22 2.31 -25.13
C ARG A 273 -9.58 3.19 -23.93
N ARG A 274 -9.74 2.61 -22.73
CA ARG A 274 -9.98 3.40 -21.50
C ARG A 274 -8.78 4.29 -21.18
N THR A 275 -7.55 3.77 -21.25
CA THR A 275 -6.34 4.58 -21.04
C THR A 275 -6.23 5.71 -22.05
N LEU A 276 -6.58 5.45 -23.32
CA LEU A 276 -6.63 6.50 -24.34
C LEU A 276 -7.71 7.54 -24.02
N ALA A 277 -8.90 7.12 -23.61
CA ALA A 277 -9.97 8.04 -23.21
C ALA A 277 -9.53 8.96 -22.06
N ALA A 278 -8.88 8.40 -21.02
CA ALA A 278 -8.35 9.17 -19.91
C ALA A 278 -7.26 10.17 -20.36
N ALA A 279 -6.35 9.75 -21.25
CA ALA A 279 -5.31 10.60 -21.79
C ALA A 279 -5.87 11.76 -22.66
N LEU A 280 -6.98 11.54 -23.36
CA LEU A 280 -7.69 12.57 -24.11
C LEU A 280 -8.39 13.57 -23.19
N ASP A 281 -9.08 13.08 -22.17
CA ASP A 281 -9.83 13.92 -21.24
C ASP A 281 -8.94 14.92 -20.51
N ILE A 282 -7.82 14.43 -19.93
CA ILE A 282 -6.90 15.29 -19.18
C ILE A 282 -6.26 16.37 -20.06
N GLN A 283 -6.18 16.16 -21.37
CA GLN A 283 -5.72 17.13 -22.37
C GLN A 283 -6.85 18.05 -22.90
N GLY A 284 -8.05 18.00 -22.30
CA GLY A 284 -9.19 18.84 -22.64
C GLY A 284 -10.00 18.35 -23.84
N ARG A 285 -9.77 17.13 -24.32
CA ARG A 285 -10.54 16.49 -25.42
C ARG A 285 -11.67 15.63 -24.83
N SER A 286 -12.41 16.20 -23.90
CA SER A 286 -13.42 15.47 -23.10
C SER A 286 -14.55 14.88 -23.96
N GLU A 287 -14.94 15.53 -25.05
CA GLU A 287 -15.98 14.99 -25.93
C GLU A 287 -15.58 13.65 -26.60
N GLU A 288 -14.33 13.56 -27.10
CA GLU A 288 -13.80 12.32 -27.70
C GLU A 288 -13.68 11.22 -26.65
N SER A 289 -13.26 11.56 -25.44
CA SER A 289 -13.17 10.63 -24.31
C SER A 289 -14.56 10.07 -23.95
N VAL A 290 -15.54 10.94 -23.76
CA VAL A 290 -16.93 10.55 -23.42
C VAL A 290 -17.54 9.64 -24.50
N GLU A 291 -17.33 9.97 -25.80
CA GLU A 291 -17.81 9.12 -26.88
C GLU A 291 -17.20 7.72 -26.83
N MET A 292 -15.87 7.63 -26.58
CA MET A 292 -15.16 6.37 -26.48
C MET A 292 -15.66 5.54 -25.28
N LEU A 293 -15.83 6.16 -24.10
CA LEU A 293 -16.32 5.48 -22.91
C LEU A 293 -17.75 5.00 -23.07
N ARG A 294 -18.64 5.79 -23.72
CA ARG A 294 -20.01 5.35 -24.02
C ARG A 294 -20.04 4.13 -24.95
N LYS A 295 -19.18 4.09 -25.97
CA LYS A 295 -19.04 2.89 -26.84
C LYS A 295 -18.60 1.68 -26.05
N LEU A 296 -17.64 1.82 -25.14
CA LEU A 296 -17.21 0.72 -24.26
C LEU A 296 -18.33 0.21 -23.35
N ILE A 297 -19.17 1.09 -22.82
CA ILE A 297 -20.33 0.73 -22.01
C ILE A 297 -21.39 -0.01 -22.85
N ASP A 298 -21.60 0.43 -24.11
CA ASP A 298 -22.58 -0.22 -25.00
C ASP A 298 -22.11 -1.60 -25.48
N GLU A 299 -20.81 -1.78 -25.69
CA GLU A 299 -20.20 -3.06 -26.09
C GLU A 299 -20.23 -4.11 -24.98
N ASP A 300 -20.07 -3.68 -23.72
CA ASP A 300 -20.18 -4.57 -22.55
C ASP A 300 -20.87 -3.85 -21.39
N PRO A 301 -22.19 -3.95 -21.36
CA PRO A 301 -22.99 -3.32 -20.32
C PRO A 301 -22.77 -3.88 -18.91
N ASP A 302 -22.08 -5.01 -18.77
CA ASP A 302 -21.82 -5.69 -17.50
C ASP A 302 -20.44 -5.36 -16.88
N ASP A 303 -19.56 -4.65 -17.63
CA ASP A 303 -18.28 -4.14 -17.10
C ASP A 303 -18.47 -2.75 -16.48
N PRO A 304 -18.31 -2.61 -15.14
CA PRO A 304 -18.49 -1.33 -14.47
C PRO A 304 -17.40 -0.32 -14.80
N THR A 305 -16.22 -0.78 -15.27
CA THR A 305 -15.00 0.03 -15.30
C THR A 305 -15.15 1.27 -16.21
N ALA A 306 -15.74 1.09 -17.41
CA ALA A 306 -15.98 2.22 -18.30
C ALA A 306 -17.05 3.17 -17.75
N ALA A 307 -18.11 2.63 -17.10
CA ALA A 307 -19.14 3.43 -16.48
C ALA A 307 -18.62 4.25 -15.28
N VAL A 308 -17.79 3.65 -14.44
CA VAL A 308 -17.13 4.32 -13.31
C VAL A 308 -16.17 5.40 -13.83
N THR A 309 -15.34 5.09 -14.84
CA THR A 309 -14.45 6.08 -15.46
C THR A 309 -15.22 7.28 -16.00
N LEU A 310 -16.31 7.04 -16.75
CA LEU A 310 -17.16 8.11 -17.28
C LEU A 310 -17.81 8.93 -16.16
N ALA A 311 -18.27 8.29 -15.10
CA ALA A 311 -18.89 8.98 -13.99
C ALA A 311 -17.90 9.92 -13.27
N TYR A 312 -16.67 9.47 -13.04
CA TYR A 312 -15.62 10.33 -12.45
C TYR A 312 -15.24 11.49 -13.36
N GLN A 313 -15.12 11.25 -14.67
CA GLN A 313 -14.87 12.34 -15.63
C GLN A 313 -16.00 13.37 -15.60
N LEU A 314 -17.25 12.94 -15.65
CA LEU A 314 -18.42 13.84 -15.56
C LEU A 314 -18.46 14.59 -14.24
N SER A 315 -18.17 13.93 -13.13
CA SER A 315 -18.08 14.57 -11.82
C SER A 315 -16.99 15.64 -11.76
N GLY A 316 -15.80 15.33 -12.30
CA GLY A 316 -14.71 16.29 -12.44
C GLY A 316 -15.03 17.47 -13.35
N ASP A 317 -15.98 17.34 -14.27
CA ASP A 317 -16.53 18.43 -15.11
C ASP A 317 -17.70 19.19 -14.43
N GLY A 318 -17.97 18.93 -13.15
CA GLY A 318 -19.10 19.55 -12.42
C GLY A 318 -20.47 19.04 -12.82
N LYS A 319 -20.53 17.90 -13.54
CA LYS A 319 -21.78 17.25 -13.99
C LYS A 319 -22.19 16.10 -13.06
N GLY A 320 -22.19 16.36 -11.74
CA GLY A 320 -22.49 15.36 -10.71
C GLY A 320 -23.77 14.55 -10.94
N PRO A 321 -24.92 15.19 -11.26
CA PRO A 321 -26.16 14.46 -11.55
C PRO A 321 -26.04 13.49 -12.73
N GLU A 322 -25.30 13.85 -13.80
CA GLU A 322 -25.09 12.97 -14.95
C GLU A 322 -24.18 11.79 -14.58
N ALA A 323 -23.14 12.05 -13.77
CA ALA A 323 -22.24 11.02 -13.25
C ALA A 323 -23.02 9.94 -12.46
N ILE A 324 -23.87 10.38 -11.53
CA ILE A 324 -24.73 9.49 -10.73
C ILE A 324 -25.68 8.70 -11.64
N ALA A 325 -26.30 9.34 -12.64
CA ALA A 325 -27.21 8.69 -13.55
C ALA A 325 -26.55 7.56 -14.38
N VAL A 326 -25.30 7.74 -14.77
CA VAL A 326 -24.51 6.68 -15.47
C VAL A 326 -24.37 5.44 -14.60
N LEU A 327 -23.97 5.61 -13.34
CA LEU A 327 -23.80 4.48 -12.43
C LEU A 327 -25.14 3.87 -11.99
N GLN A 328 -26.17 4.69 -11.79
CA GLN A 328 -27.51 4.19 -11.47
C GLN A 328 -28.06 3.32 -12.60
N LYS A 329 -27.90 3.73 -13.87
CA LYS A 329 -28.29 2.93 -15.03
C LYS A 329 -27.54 1.59 -15.07
N PHE A 330 -26.28 1.55 -14.66
CA PHE A 330 -25.53 0.31 -14.53
C PHE A 330 -26.14 -0.61 -13.46
N VAL A 331 -26.39 -0.07 -12.25
CA VAL A 331 -27.01 -0.83 -11.15
C VAL A 331 -28.39 -1.37 -11.52
N ASP A 332 -29.22 -0.56 -12.18
CA ASP A 332 -30.59 -0.96 -12.61
C ASP A 332 -30.58 -2.15 -13.57
N ARG A 333 -29.56 -2.27 -14.43
CA ARG A 333 -29.39 -3.42 -15.33
C ARG A 333 -29.09 -4.74 -14.60
N LEU A 334 -28.44 -4.67 -13.42
CA LEU A 334 -28.19 -5.85 -12.61
C LEU A 334 -29.46 -6.45 -12.00
N GLY A 335 -30.59 -5.71 -12.04
CA GLY A 335 -31.91 -6.16 -11.60
C GLY A 335 -32.18 -6.01 -10.11
N ALA A 336 -33.38 -6.41 -9.68
CA ALA A 336 -33.81 -6.40 -8.28
C ALA A 336 -34.51 -7.72 -7.93
N PRO A 337 -33.89 -8.66 -7.21
CA PRO A 337 -32.54 -8.57 -6.61
C PRO A 337 -31.44 -8.59 -7.68
N PRO A 338 -30.26 -7.97 -7.40
CA PRO A 338 -29.20 -7.87 -8.40
C PRO A 338 -28.62 -9.25 -8.72
N SER A 339 -28.34 -9.51 -10.01
CA SER A 339 -27.74 -10.74 -10.50
C SER A 339 -26.28 -10.93 -10.04
N LYS A 340 -25.59 -9.81 -9.74
CA LYS A 340 -24.22 -9.74 -9.21
C LYS A 340 -24.22 -8.82 -7.96
N PRO A 341 -24.56 -9.35 -6.77
CA PRO A 341 -24.79 -8.52 -5.57
C PRO A 341 -23.56 -7.73 -5.11
N GLU A 342 -22.36 -8.35 -5.14
CA GLU A 342 -21.10 -7.72 -4.72
C GLU A 342 -20.76 -6.55 -5.65
N LEU A 343 -20.85 -6.76 -6.96
CA LEU A 343 -20.63 -5.71 -7.95
C LEU A 343 -21.64 -4.56 -7.81
N SER A 344 -22.92 -4.89 -7.57
CA SER A 344 -23.95 -3.88 -7.28
C SER A 344 -23.61 -3.07 -6.04
N ARG A 345 -23.10 -3.72 -4.98
CA ARG A 345 -22.68 -3.06 -3.75
C ARG A 345 -21.50 -2.11 -4.00
N GLU A 346 -20.50 -2.56 -4.74
CA GLU A 346 -19.33 -1.76 -5.10
C GLU A 346 -19.73 -0.50 -5.88
N VAL A 347 -20.49 -0.64 -6.97
CA VAL A 347 -20.91 0.51 -7.79
C VAL A 347 -21.86 1.45 -7.01
N ARG A 348 -22.72 0.93 -6.13
CA ARG A 348 -23.54 1.75 -5.24
C ARG A 348 -22.71 2.50 -4.21
N SER A 349 -21.58 1.94 -3.77
CA SER A 349 -20.63 2.68 -2.92
C SER A 349 -20.03 3.87 -3.65
N GLU A 350 -19.69 3.73 -4.95
CA GLU A 350 -19.26 4.87 -5.76
C GLU A 350 -20.36 5.94 -5.89
N ILE A 351 -21.63 5.53 -6.09
CA ILE A 351 -22.77 6.46 -6.09
C ILE A 351 -22.86 7.22 -4.77
N ALA A 352 -22.66 6.55 -3.62
CA ALA A 352 -22.68 7.22 -2.33
C ALA A 352 -21.60 8.31 -2.21
N GLY A 353 -20.40 8.04 -2.72
CA GLY A 353 -19.32 9.02 -2.76
C GLY A 353 -19.64 10.22 -3.66
N LEU A 354 -20.18 9.98 -4.85
CA LEU A 354 -20.60 11.05 -5.78
C LEU A 354 -21.74 11.90 -5.20
N LEU A 355 -22.73 11.28 -4.58
CA LEU A 355 -23.81 11.99 -3.89
C LEU A 355 -23.29 12.88 -2.75
N TYR A 356 -22.30 12.38 -2.00
CA TYR A 356 -21.67 13.16 -0.94
C TYR A 356 -20.95 14.38 -1.51
N GLY A 357 -20.18 14.22 -2.59
CA GLY A 357 -19.54 15.33 -3.31
C GLY A 357 -20.55 16.33 -3.86
N ASP A 358 -21.71 15.87 -4.34
CA ASP A 358 -22.83 16.70 -4.82
C ASP A 358 -23.69 17.29 -3.68
N ARG A 359 -23.27 17.10 -2.42
CA ARG A 359 -23.93 17.55 -1.17
C ARG A 359 -25.35 16.99 -0.94
N ARG A 360 -25.69 15.88 -1.56
CA ARG A 360 -26.93 15.12 -1.34
C ARG A 360 -26.74 14.16 -0.17
N PHE A 361 -26.45 14.72 1.00
CA PHE A 361 -25.93 14.00 2.17
C PHE A 361 -26.87 12.89 2.69
N ASP A 362 -28.18 13.12 2.72
CA ASP A 362 -29.14 12.12 3.21
C ASP A 362 -29.21 10.89 2.28
N GLU A 363 -29.15 11.13 0.98
CA GLU A 363 -29.15 10.07 -0.03
C GLU A 363 -27.82 9.30 0.01
N ALA A 364 -26.69 10.02 0.11
CA ALA A 364 -25.38 9.44 0.28
C ALA A 364 -25.33 8.51 1.51
N LYS A 365 -25.78 9.01 2.67
CA LYS A 365 -25.83 8.27 3.94
C LYS A 365 -26.69 7.01 3.85
N LYS A 366 -27.85 7.10 3.19
CA LYS A 366 -28.76 5.96 3.01
C LYS A 366 -28.09 4.84 2.22
N ILE A 367 -27.51 5.15 1.07
CA ILE A 367 -26.82 4.16 0.22
C ILE A 367 -25.59 3.63 0.94
N ALA A 368 -24.80 4.51 1.55
CA ALA A 368 -23.59 4.13 2.27
C ALA A 368 -23.87 3.14 3.42
N ALA A 369 -24.96 3.34 4.17
CA ALA A 369 -25.35 2.42 5.25
C ALA A 369 -25.68 1.00 4.76
N GLU A 370 -26.13 0.87 3.51
CA GLU A 370 -26.45 -0.41 2.89
C GLU A 370 -25.23 -1.10 2.28
N THR A 371 -24.16 -0.34 1.99
CA THR A 371 -23.03 -0.80 1.17
C THR A 371 -21.68 -0.83 1.89
N ALA A 372 -21.51 -0.14 3.02
CA ALA A 372 -20.22 0.07 3.67
C ALA A 372 -19.48 -1.21 4.07
N VAL A 373 -20.20 -2.22 4.56
CA VAL A 373 -19.59 -3.49 4.98
C VAL A 373 -20.41 -4.64 4.42
N GLY A 374 -19.75 -5.55 3.71
CA GLY A 374 -20.33 -6.74 3.10
C GLY A 374 -19.53 -8.00 3.43
N LYS A 375 -19.92 -9.13 2.84
CA LYS A 375 -19.21 -10.41 3.01
C LYS A 375 -17.82 -10.41 2.35
N ASP A 376 -17.63 -9.57 1.36
CA ASP A 376 -16.42 -9.36 0.56
C ASP A 376 -15.49 -8.25 1.12
N GLY A 377 -15.82 -7.70 2.30
CA GLY A 377 -15.01 -6.68 2.98
C GLY A 377 -15.69 -5.32 3.13
N VAL A 378 -14.87 -4.30 3.31
CA VAL A 378 -15.29 -2.90 3.49
C VAL A 378 -15.35 -2.19 2.15
N ALA A 379 -16.35 -1.33 1.96
CA ALA A 379 -16.42 -0.39 0.85
C ALA A 379 -16.00 1.00 1.34
N ASP A 380 -14.76 1.37 1.10
CA ASP A 380 -14.10 2.57 1.64
C ASP A 380 -14.88 3.86 1.39
N ARG A 381 -15.45 4.04 0.18
CA ARG A 381 -16.27 5.22 -0.17
C ARG A 381 -17.47 5.36 0.74
N SER A 382 -18.24 4.30 0.92
CA SER A 382 -19.41 4.30 1.78
C SER A 382 -19.06 4.48 3.24
N LEU A 383 -18.03 3.79 3.70
CA LEU A 383 -17.56 3.95 5.08
C LEU A 383 -17.09 5.38 5.33
N GLY A 384 -16.31 5.95 4.41
CA GLY A 384 -15.87 7.35 4.48
C GLY A 384 -17.04 8.30 4.65
N VAL A 385 -18.10 8.18 3.81
CA VAL A 385 -19.33 8.98 3.93
C VAL A 385 -19.96 8.86 5.31
N LEU A 386 -20.07 7.65 5.85
CA LEU A 386 -20.70 7.43 7.16
C LEU A 386 -19.88 8.03 8.32
N LEU A 387 -18.56 7.88 8.28
CA LEU A 387 -17.68 8.42 9.32
C LEU A 387 -17.63 9.95 9.27
N GLU A 388 -17.56 10.57 8.08
CA GLU A 388 -17.61 12.03 7.94
C GLU A 388 -18.97 12.58 8.40
N ARG A 389 -20.09 11.96 7.99
CA ARG A 389 -21.42 12.37 8.46
C ARG A 389 -21.57 12.25 9.98
N ALA A 390 -20.96 11.21 10.59
CA ALA A 390 -20.97 11.07 12.05
C ALA A 390 -20.19 12.20 12.76
N ARG A 391 -19.12 12.69 12.13
CA ARG A 391 -18.35 13.87 12.64
C ARG A 391 -19.14 15.15 12.49
N ASP A 392 -19.67 15.43 11.28
CA ASP A 392 -20.41 16.65 10.94
C ASP A 392 -21.70 16.80 11.76
N GLU A 393 -22.44 15.70 11.94
CA GLU A 393 -23.68 15.66 12.70
C GLU A 393 -23.46 15.56 14.22
N ASN A 394 -22.20 15.51 14.68
CA ASN A 394 -21.83 15.27 16.07
C ASN A 394 -22.51 14.02 16.66
N ARG A 395 -22.48 12.92 15.93
CA ARG A 395 -23.04 11.61 16.30
C ARG A 395 -21.95 10.56 16.51
N PRO A 396 -21.06 10.72 17.50
CA PRO A 396 -19.89 9.86 17.64
C PRO A 396 -20.23 8.40 17.93
N ALA A 397 -21.38 8.10 18.53
CA ALA A 397 -21.81 6.72 18.75
C ALA A 397 -22.07 5.96 17.42
N ASP A 398 -22.63 6.64 16.42
CA ASP A 398 -22.82 6.04 15.09
C ASP A 398 -21.49 5.80 14.40
N GLY A 399 -20.57 6.80 14.47
CA GLY A 399 -19.21 6.67 13.93
C GLY A 399 -18.46 5.49 14.56
N LEU A 400 -18.55 5.34 15.90
CA LEU A 400 -17.95 4.20 16.59
C LEU A 400 -18.51 2.86 16.13
N ALA A 401 -19.84 2.78 15.95
CA ALA A 401 -20.48 1.56 15.49
C ALA A 401 -19.99 1.14 14.08
N TRP A 402 -19.84 2.10 13.17
CA TRP A 402 -19.33 1.84 11.82
C TRP A 402 -17.85 1.52 11.81
N ALA A 403 -17.03 2.27 12.56
CA ALA A 403 -15.59 2.00 12.65
C ALA A 403 -15.31 0.59 13.21
N LYS A 404 -16.06 0.16 14.24
CA LYS A 404 -15.94 -1.21 14.79
C LYS A 404 -16.31 -2.28 13.76
N LYS A 405 -17.41 -2.11 13.03
CA LYS A 405 -17.78 -3.05 11.95
C LYS A 405 -16.69 -3.18 10.89
N ALA A 406 -16.05 -2.08 10.51
CA ALA A 406 -14.94 -2.09 9.56
C ALA A 406 -13.70 -2.79 10.13
N ALA A 407 -13.35 -2.50 11.38
CA ALA A 407 -12.22 -3.14 12.04
C ALA A 407 -12.44 -4.66 12.26
N ASP A 408 -13.68 -5.09 12.49
CA ASP A 408 -14.04 -6.51 12.59
C ASP A 408 -13.95 -7.21 11.22
N ALA A 409 -14.32 -6.52 10.13
CA ALA A 409 -14.23 -7.04 8.77
C ALA A 409 -12.78 -7.09 8.26
N GLU A 410 -11.95 -6.12 8.64
CA GLU A 410 -10.56 -5.98 8.23
C GLU A 410 -9.64 -5.70 9.44
N PRO A 411 -9.37 -6.69 10.30
CA PRO A 411 -8.62 -6.48 11.54
C PRO A 411 -7.18 -6.01 11.35
N GLY A 412 -6.63 -6.24 10.15
CA GLY A 412 -5.27 -5.82 9.77
C GLY A 412 -5.17 -4.36 9.33
N ASN A 413 -6.29 -3.69 9.03
CA ASN A 413 -6.30 -2.34 8.51
C ASN A 413 -6.09 -1.30 9.63
N PRO A 414 -4.98 -0.52 9.62
CA PRO A 414 -4.67 0.43 10.67
C PRO A 414 -5.65 1.62 10.72
N ASP A 415 -6.22 2.02 9.58
CA ASP A 415 -7.11 3.18 9.50
C ASP A 415 -8.40 2.94 10.28
N TRP A 416 -8.92 1.70 10.24
CA TRP A 416 -10.09 1.34 11.02
C TRP A 416 -9.81 1.29 12.52
N LYS A 417 -8.61 0.83 12.94
CA LYS A 417 -8.17 0.92 14.34
C LYS A 417 -8.06 2.37 14.80
N GLY A 418 -7.47 3.24 13.98
CA GLY A 418 -7.39 4.68 14.23
C GLY A 418 -8.78 5.35 14.32
N ALA A 419 -9.71 4.97 13.43
CA ALA A 419 -11.08 5.46 13.48
C ALA A 419 -11.83 4.99 14.74
N VAL A 420 -11.68 3.72 15.13
CA VAL A 420 -12.26 3.22 16.40
C VAL A 420 -11.75 4.05 17.57
N ALA A 421 -10.43 4.25 17.68
CA ALA A 421 -9.84 5.02 18.76
C ALA A 421 -10.31 6.49 18.79
N GLU A 422 -10.41 7.13 17.62
CA GLU A 422 -10.98 8.48 17.49
C GLU A 422 -12.40 8.55 18.08
N PHE A 423 -13.28 7.64 17.63
CA PHE A 423 -14.66 7.66 18.07
C PHE A 423 -14.86 7.16 19.51
N GLU A 424 -14.00 6.31 20.05
CA GLU A 424 -13.96 5.98 21.47
C GLU A 424 -13.67 7.22 22.31
N ILE A 425 -12.69 8.03 21.92
CA ILE A 425 -12.40 9.31 22.59
C ILE A 425 -13.60 10.28 22.50
N ARG A 426 -14.23 10.39 21.33
CA ARG A 426 -15.41 11.26 21.11
C ARG A 426 -16.66 10.82 21.88
N THR A 427 -16.81 9.52 22.17
CA THR A 427 -17.93 8.98 22.95
C THR A 427 -17.68 8.98 24.45
N GLY A 428 -16.48 9.36 24.90
CA GLY A 428 -16.11 9.40 26.32
C GLY A 428 -15.35 8.16 26.81
N ALA A 429 -15.19 7.12 26.02
CA ALA A 429 -14.32 5.96 26.30
C ALA A 429 -12.83 6.31 26.06
N ARG A 430 -12.40 7.41 26.73
CA ARG A 430 -11.11 8.04 26.43
C ARG A 430 -9.93 7.14 26.71
N ALA A 431 -9.96 6.35 27.78
CA ALA A 431 -8.84 5.51 28.19
C ALA A 431 -8.52 4.42 27.15
N GLU A 432 -9.55 3.80 26.59
CA GLU A 432 -9.45 2.78 25.56
C GLU A 432 -8.88 3.36 24.26
N GLY A 433 -9.44 4.45 23.79
CA GLY A 433 -8.97 5.12 22.58
C GLY A 433 -7.53 5.62 22.71
N GLU A 434 -7.17 6.24 23.84
CA GLU A 434 -5.78 6.69 24.11
C GLU A 434 -4.79 5.53 24.12
N LYS A 435 -5.17 4.38 24.69
CA LYS A 435 -4.35 3.18 24.66
C LYS A 435 -4.12 2.70 23.23
N THR A 436 -5.19 2.59 22.45
CA THR A 436 -5.09 2.16 21.04
C THR A 436 -4.19 3.10 20.23
N LEU A 437 -4.35 4.44 20.37
CA LEU A 437 -3.48 5.39 19.67
C LEU A 437 -2.03 5.30 20.12
N ALA A 438 -1.78 5.05 21.40
CA ALA A 438 -0.42 4.88 21.91
C ALA A 438 0.23 3.57 21.42
N ASP A 439 -0.54 2.51 21.24
CA ASP A 439 -0.06 1.24 20.70
C ASP A 439 0.26 1.38 19.20
N LEU A 440 -0.63 2.00 18.41
CA LEU A 440 -0.38 2.32 17.01
C LEU A 440 0.85 3.22 16.82
N ALA A 441 1.00 4.27 17.61
CA ALA A 441 2.12 5.20 17.54
C ALA A 441 3.49 4.55 17.83
N ARG A 442 3.52 3.44 18.58
CA ARG A 442 4.74 2.67 18.89
C ARG A 442 5.03 1.53 17.92
N SER A 443 4.13 1.28 16.98
CA SER A 443 4.25 0.18 16.03
C SER A 443 5.52 0.23 15.18
N GLY A 444 6.01 -0.92 14.79
CA GLY A 444 7.10 -1.09 13.81
C GLY A 444 6.67 -0.90 12.34
N ILE A 445 5.43 -0.47 12.08
CA ILE A 445 4.81 -0.29 10.76
C ILE A 445 4.37 1.17 10.60
N ALA A 446 4.87 1.85 9.56
CA ALA A 446 4.60 3.26 9.32
C ALA A 446 3.12 3.59 9.16
N GLY A 447 2.34 2.74 8.48
CA GLY A 447 0.90 2.92 8.31
C GLY A 447 0.13 2.94 9.63
N GLU A 448 0.54 2.14 10.63
CA GLU A 448 -0.08 2.18 11.96
C GLU A 448 0.24 3.49 12.71
N VAL A 449 1.49 3.98 12.57
CA VAL A 449 1.90 5.27 13.15
C VAL A 449 1.17 6.42 12.47
N LEU A 450 1.01 6.36 11.15
CA LEU A 450 0.25 7.35 10.38
C LEU A 450 -1.22 7.38 10.82
N ALA A 451 -1.86 6.22 10.99
CA ALA A 451 -3.24 6.12 11.46
C ALA A 451 -3.45 6.76 12.84
N ALA A 452 -2.45 6.64 13.74
CA ALA A 452 -2.48 7.32 15.04
C ALA A 452 -2.38 8.84 14.89
N ALA A 453 -1.47 9.34 14.03
CA ALA A 453 -1.30 10.77 13.77
C ALA A 453 -2.56 11.36 13.11
N ASP A 454 -3.18 10.64 12.16
CA ASP A 454 -4.41 11.02 11.49
C ASP A 454 -5.61 11.09 12.44
N ALA A 455 -5.72 10.12 13.35
CA ALA A 455 -6.75 10.15 14.37
C ALA A 455 -6.60 11.37 15.29
N ARG A 456 -5.37 11.75 15.68
CA ARG A 456 -5.09 12.97 16.44
C ARG A 456 -5.49 14.23 15.67
N GLU A 457 -5.20 14.28 14.38
CA GLU A 457 -5.61 15.42 13.56
C GLU A 457 -7.13 15.56 13.50
N ARG A 458 -7.86 14.44 13.27
CA ARG A 458 -9.33 14.44 13.31
C ARG A 458 -9.92 14.82 14.67
N LEU A 459 -9.18 14.57 15.75
CA LEU A 459 -9.50 15.07 17.11
C LEU A 459 -9.09 16.53 17.33
N LYS A 460 -8.52 17.19 16.31
CA LYS A 460 -7.95 18.56 16.38
C LYS A 460 -6.79 18.70 17.37
N ASP A 461 -6.14 17.58 17.74
CA ASP A 461 -4.94 17.55 18.56
C ASP A 461 -3.69 17.58 17.66
N PHE A 462 -3.51 18.71 16.98
CA PHE A 462 -2.44 18.89 15.99
C PHE A 462 -1.03 18.76 16.59
N ALA A 463 -0.87 19.14 17.87
CA ALA A 463 0.42 19.01 18.55
C ALA A 463 0.81 17.53 18.76
N ALA A 464 -0.14 16.70 19.20
CA ALA A 464 0.11 15.26 19.32
C ALA A 464 0.29 14.59 17.96
N SER A 465 -0.48 15.00 16.92
CA SER A 465 -0.28 14.54 15.55
C SER A 465 1.15 14.84 15.06
N ALA A 466 1.62 16.07 15.22
CA ALA A 466 2.97 16.48 14.84
C ALA A 466 4.05 15.68 15.59
N GLN A 467 3.86 15.43 16.90
CA GLN A 467 4.81 14.65 17.69
C GLN A 467 4.91 13.18 17.21
N ILE A 468 3.75 12.53 17.00
CA ILE A 468 3.69 11.14 16.51
C ILE A 468 4.33 11.05 15.12
N ALA A 469 3.97 11.96 14.21
CA ALA A 469 4.52 11.98 12.87
C ALA A 469 6.04 12.25 12.87
N ALA A 470 6.55 13.18 13.72
CA ALA A 470 7.97 13.46 13.84
C ALA A 470 8.77 12.25 14.36
N ASP A 471 8.23 11.51 15.33
CA ASP A 471 8.85 10.29 15.82
C ASP A 471 8.76 9.16 14.78
N GLY A 472 7.68 9.13 14.00
CA GLY A 472 7.53 8.24 12.85
C GLY A 472 8.57 8.50 11.77
N VAL A 473 8.76 9.75 11.35
CA VAL A 473 9.76 10.15 10.33
C VAL A 473 11.18 9.73 10.72
N LYS A 474 11.54 9.80 12.01
CA LYS A 474 12.86 9.32 12.49
C LYS A 474 13.04 7.81 12.37
N ARG A 475 11.96 7.04 12.54
CA ARG A 475 11.99 5.57 12.49
C ARG A 475 11.83 5.02 11.08
N PHE A 476 11.09 5.72 10.25
CA PHE A 476 10.74 5.35 8.88
C PHE A 476 11.27 6.43 7.92
N GLU A 477 12.60 6.45 7.78
CA GLU A 477 13.28 7.44 6.95
C GLU A 477 12.76 7.39 5.51
N GLY A 478 12.42 8.57 4.96
CA GLY A 478 11.94 8.71 3.58
C GLY A 478 10.48 8.30 3.37
N ASN A 479 9.72 8.03 4.45
CA ASN A 479 8.27 7.83 4.35
C ASN A 479 7.56 9.15 4.12
N LEU A 480 7.07 9.35 2.89
CA LEU A 480 6.51 10.63 2.45
C LEU A 480 5.16 10.95 3.10
N ASP A 481 4.36 9.94 3.43
CA ASP A 481 3.05 10.14 4.07
C ASP A 481 3.20 10.64 5.50
N LEU A 482 4.13 10.06 6.28
CA LEU A 482 4.47 10.57 7.61
C LEU A 482 5.08 11.97 7.57
N MET A 483 5.95 12.24 6.57
CA MET A 483 6.51 13.58 6.37
C MET A 483 5.41 14.59 6.02
N PHE A 484 4.49 14.23 5.12
CA PHE A 484 3.36 15.09 4.75
C PHE A 484 2.48 15.38 5.97
N ARG A 485 2.16 14.36 6.77
CA ARG A 485 1.39 14.51 8.02
C ARG A 485 2.10 15.43 9.01
N LEU A 486 3.42 15.27 9.16
CA LEU A 486 4.22 16.17 10.01
C LEU A 486 4.13 17.62 9.53
N GLY A 487 4.31 17.85 8.22
CA GLY A 487 4.24 19.18 7.62
C GLY A 487 2.87 19.83 7.84
N SER A 488 1.78 19.11 7.59
CA SER A 488 0.43 19.63 7.78
C SER A 488 0.11 19.92 9.25
N ALA A 489 0.51 19.05 10.16
CA ALA A 489 0.30 19.27 11.60
C ALA A 489 1.14 20.45 12.15
N LEU A 490 2.37 20.64 11.66
CA LEU A 490 3.18 21.82 11.98
C LEU A 490 2.54 23.11 11.49
N GLU A 491 2.00 23.12 10.27
CA GLU A 491 1.26 24.28 9.73
C GLU A 491 0.06 24.62 10.63
N ARG A 492 -0.74 23.61 10.98
CA ARG A 492 -1.91 23.79 11.87
C ARG A 492 -1.55 24.27 13.28
N THR A 493 -0.31 24.05 13.75
CA THR A 493 0.21 24.60 15.01
C THR A 493 0.88 25.96 14.84
N GLY A 494 0.87 26.54 13.63
CA GLY A 494 1.45 27.85 13.34
C GLY A 494 2.97 27.85 13.08
N LYS A 495 3.61 26.69 12.99
CA LYS A 495 5.06 26.52 12.76
C LYS A 495 5.37 26.48 11.26
N ILE A 496 5.08 27.60 10.58
CA ILE A 496 5.08 27.67 9.11
C ILE A 496 6.45 27.36 8.49
N ASP A 497 7.53 27.87 9.09
CA ASP A 497 8.89 27.64 8.55
C ASP A 497 9.31 26.16 8.70
N GLU A 498 8.98 25.53 9.84
CA GLU A 498 9.23 24.11 10.06
C GLU A 498 8.42 23.24 9.08
N ALA A 499 7.14 23.58 8.88
CA ALA A 499 6.27 22.90 7.91
C ALA A 499 6.83 23.01 6.48
N GLY A 500 7.23 24.24 6.08
CA GLY A 500 7.85 24.48 4.77
C GLY A 500 9.08 23.62 4.56
N ALA A 501 9.97 23.54 5.53
CA ALA A 501 11.17 22.73 5.45
C ALA A 501 10.85 21.23 5.24
N VAL A 502 9.84 20.70 5.94
CA VAL A 502 9.42 19.30 5.77
C VAL A 502 8.87 19.04 4.36
N PHE A 503 8.01 19.91 3.84
CA PHE A 503 7.49 19.78 2.48
C PHE A 503 8.59 19.94 1.40
N GLU A 504 9.56 20.81 1.62
CA GLU A 504 10.73 20.95 0.74
C GLU A 504 11.58 19.68 0.72
N GLU A 505 11.72 18.96 1.85
CA GLU A 505 12.38 17.65 1.88
C GLU A 505 11.59 16.58 1.09
N ILE A 506 10.26 16.57 1.16
CA ILE A 506 9.43 15.70 0.31
C ILE A 506 9.72 15.99 -1.17
N LEU A 507 9.77 17.27 -1.56
CA LEU A 507 10.02 17.67 -2.94
C LEU A 507 11.46 17.39 -3.41
N LYS A 508 12.44 17.25 -2.51
CA LYS A 508 13.77 16.75 -2.87
C LYS A 508 13.74 15.25 -3.22
N ILE A 509 12.93 14.49 -2.52
CA ILE A 509 12.76 13.05 -2.76
C ILE A 509 11.90 12.81 -4.01
N ARG A 510 10.80 13.56 -4.15
CA ARG A 510 9.83 13.45 -5.24
C ARG A 510 9.46 14.86 -5.77
N PRO A 511 10.25 15.39 -6.72
CA PRO A 511 10.09 16.76 -7.22
C PRO A 511 8.73 17.05 -7.88
N ASP A 512 8.07 16.02 -8.40
CA ASP A 512 6.78 16.08 -9.09
C ASP A 512 5.62 15.56 -8.22
N ASP A 513 5.74 15.67 -6.90
CA ASP A 513 4.61 15.40 -6.00
C ASP A 513 3.59 16.54 -6.08
N ALA A 514 2.57 16.37 -6.90
CA ALA A 514 1.56 17.39 -7.17
C ALA A 514 0.83 17.87 -5.90
N ASN A 515 0.54 16.94 -4.98
CA ASN A 515 -0.13 17.27 -3.73
C ASN A 515 0.75 18.14 -2.82
N THR A 516 2.03 17.77 -2.67
CA THR A 516 2.98 18.55 -1.86
C THR A 516 3.26 19.91 -2.50
N LEU A 517 3.44 19.97 -3.83
CA LEU A 517 3.57 21.23 -4.57
C LEU A 517 2.37 22.15 -4.34
N ASN A 518 1.17 21.59 -4.42
CA ASN A 518 -0.06 22.35 -4.17
C ASN A 518 -0.17 22.80 -2.71
N TYR A 519 0.04 21.90 -1.75
CA TYR A 519 -0.10 22.23 -0.34
C TYR A 519 0.88 23.32 0.10
N LEU A 520 2.17 23.15 -0.22
CA LEU A 520 3.21 24.11 0.12
C LEU A 520 2.99 25.46 -0.59
N GLY A 521 2.65 25.41 -1.88
CA GLY A 521 2.35 26.60 -2.67
C GLY A 521 1.15 27.37 -2.12
N TYR A 522 0.07 26.68 -1.78
CA TYR A 522 -1.12 27.28 -1.16
C TYR A 522 -0.81 27.87 0.21
N MET A 523 -0.09 27.13 1.09
CA MET A 523 0.34 27.60 2.41
C MET A 523 1.10 28.93 2.30
N TYR A 524 2.08 29.02 1.40
CA TYR A 524 2.83 30.24 1.18
C TYR A 524 1.95 31.38 0.61
N ALA A 525 1.04 31.06 -0.32
CA ALA A 525 0.11 32.03 -0.88
C ALA A 525 -0.85 32.59 0.20
N ASP A 526 -1.42 31.71 1.03
CA ASP A 526 -2.33 32.11 2.11
C ASP A 526 -1.63 33.01 3.12
N LYS A 527 -0.44 32.67 3.55
CA LYS A 527 0.38 33.50 4.46
C LYS A 527 0.98 34.76 3.81
N GLY A 528 0.93 34.88 2.48
CA GLY A 528 1.47 36.03 1.75
C GLY A 528 3.00 36.08 1.72
N ILE A 529 3.66 34.95 1.85
CA ILE A 529 5.12 34.82 1.84
C ILE A 529 5.58 34.04 0.59
N ARG A 530 6.80 34.27 0.12
CA ARG A 530 7.42 33.55 -1.00
C ARG A 530 6.52 33.39 -2.24
N LEU A 531 5.67 34.39 -2.55
CA LEU A 531 4.61 34.30 -3.56
C LEU A 531 5.10 33.88 -4.95
N ALA A 532 6.28 34.37 -5.38
CA ALA A 532 6.84 33.98 -6.69
C ALA A 532 7.23 32.50 -6.74
N GLU A 533 7.65 31.93 -5.63
CA GLU A 533 7.96 30.51 -5.50
C GLU A 533 6.68 29.67 -5.41
N ALA A 534 5.73 30.09 -4.59
CA ALA A 534 4.40 29.51 -4.51
C ALA A 534 3.74 29.38 -5.88
N ARG A 535 3.81 30.46 -6.70
CA ARG A 535 3.27 30.43 -8.06
C ARG A 535 3.93 29.35 -8.92
N ARG A 536 5.26 29.22 -8.90
CA ARG A 536 5.96 28.18 -9.69
C ARG A 536 5.56 26.75 -9.25
N MET A 537 5.43 26.52 -7.93
CA MET A 537 4.98 25.24 -7.39
C MET A 537 3.56 24.92 -7.87
N LEU A 538 2.64 25.88 -7.77
CA LEU A 538 1.25 25.71 -8.17
C LEU A 538 1.08 25.57 -9.68
N GLU A 539 1.86 26.29 -10.49
CA GLU A 539 1.93 26.11 -11.95
C GLU A 539 2.39 24.67 -12.28
N ARG A 540 3.37 24.13 -11.53
CA ARG A 540 3.81 22.74 -11.70
C ARG A 540 2.73 21.75 -11.27
N ALA A 541 2.06 21.95 -10.13
CA ALA A 541 0.95 21.10 -9.68
C ALA A 541 -0.17 21.03 -10.73
N VAL A 542 -0.59 22.18 -11.27
CA VAL A 542 -1.59 22.24 -12.35
C VAL A 542 -1.09 21.58 -13.64
N ALA A 543 0.21 21.66 -13.96
CA ALA A 543 0.75 20.95 -15.12
C ALA A 543 0.71 19.44 -14.97
N LEU A 544 0.84 18.93 -13.73
CA LEU A 544 0.75 17.49 -13.40
C LEU A 544 -0.69 16.98 -13.35
N ASP A 545 -1.66 17.83 -12.99
CA ASP A 545 -3.08 17.51 -13.02
C ASP A 545 -3.91 18.77 -13.40
N PRO A 546 -4.05 19.05 -14.71
CA PRO A 546 -4.67 20.27 -15.18
C PRO A 546 -6.21 20.32 -15.03
N GLN A 547 -6.82 19.23 -14.66
CA GLN A 547 -8.25 19.12 -14.41
C GLN A 547 -8.62 19.22 -12.91
N ASN A 548 -7.63 19.29 -12.03
CA ASN A 548 -7.84 19.34 -10.59
C ASN A 548 -8.33 20.73 -10.15
N GLY A 549 -9.60 20.79 -9.73
CA GLY A 549 -10.24 22.03 -9.29
C GLY A 549 -9.54 22.71 -8.12
N ALA A 550 -9.02 21.93 -7.14
CA ALA A 550 -8.31 22.47 -5.99
C ALA A 550 -6.93 23.07 -6.38
N PHE A 551 -6.22 22.43 -7.34
CA PHE A 551 -4.97 22.98 -7.85
C PHE A 551 -5.19 24.29 -8.65
N LEU A 552 -6.26 24.33 -9.44
CA LEU A 552 -6.66 25.54 -10.16
C LEU A 552 -7.04 26.67 -9.20
N ASP A 553 -7.75 26.37 -8.12
CA ASP A 553 -8.10 27.34 -7.08
C ASP A 553 -6.84 27.91 -6.41
N SER A 554 -5.94 27.04 -5.97
CA SER A 554 -4.67 27.45 -5.34
C SER A 554 -3.83 28.34 -6.26
N LEU A 555 -3.75 28.01 -7.58
CA LEU A 555 -3.06 28.82 -8.56
C LEU A 555 -3.76 30.16 -8.77
N GLY A 556 -5.09 30.18 -8.83
CA GLY A 556 -5.87 31.40 -8.89
C GLY A 556 -5.68 32.28 -7.65
N TRP A 557 -5.64 31.66 -6.48
CA TRP A 557 -5.41 32.36 -5.21
C TRP A 557 -4.03 33.02 -5.14
N VAL A 558 -2.95 32.33 -5.52
CA VAL A 558 -1.62 32.97 -5.55
C VAL A 558 -1.55 34.13 -6.54
N CYS A 559 -2.21 34.00 -7.71
CA CYS A 559 -2.32 35.10 -8.66
C CYS A 559 -3.05 36.31 -8.04
N PHE A 560 -4.16 36.08 -7.33
CA PHE A 560 -4.87 37.12 -6.58
C PHE A 560 -3.97 37.79 -5.53
N ARG A 561 -3.22 37.00 -4.75
CA ARG A 561 -2.29 37.53 -3.72
C ARG A 561 -1.16 38.33 -4.34
N MET A 562 -0.76 38.02 -5.57
CA MET A 562 0.23 38.79 -6.36
C MET A 562 -0.40 39.99 -7.08
N ASN A 563 -1.70 40.25 -6.93
CA ASN A 563 -2.47 41.29 -7.62
C ASN A 563 -2.55 41.10 -9.14
N ASP A 564 -2.36 39.87 -9.64
CA ASP A 564 -2.58 39.50 -11.06
C ASP A 564 -4.05 39.04 -11.20
N LEU A 565 -4.98 40.03 -11.18
CA LEU A 565 -6.41 39.76 -11.12
C LEU A 565 -6.93 39.07 -12.39
N ARG A 566 -6.25 39.24 -13.52
CA ARG A 566 -6.63 38.59 -14.79
C ARG A 566 -6.37 37.09 -14.78
N GLU A 567 -5.19 36.67 -14.37
CA GLU A 567 -4.87 35.26 -14.24
C GLU A 567 -5.65 34.62 -13.06
N ALA A 568 -5.86 35.36 -11.96
CA ALA A 568 -6.70 34.92 -10.86
C ALA A 568 -8.12 34.57 -11.36
N GLU A 569 -8.79 35.44 -12.10
CA GLU A 569 -10.12 35.20 -12.66
C GLU A 569 -10.13 33.95 -13.55
N LYS A 570 -9.16 33.82 -14.43
CA LYS A 570 -9.02 32.68 -15.33
C LYS A 570 -8.98 31.34 -14.59
N PHE A 571 -8.18 31.24 -13.53
CA PHE A 571 -8.01 29.99 -12.79
C PHE A 571 -9.13 29.75 -11.79
N LEU A 572 -9.57 30.75 -11.03
CA LEU A 572 -10.69 30.62 -10.09
C LEU A 572 -12.00 30.29 -10.80
N SER A 573 -12.27 30.90 -11.98
CA SER A 573 -13.45 30.53 -12.77
C SER A 573 -13.41 29.08 -13.25
N LYS A 574 -12.24 28.58 -13.64
CA LYS A 574 -12.07 27.17 -13.99
C LYS A 574 -12.27 26.26 -12.78
N ALA A 575 -11.71 26.63 -11.61
CA ALA A 575 -11.90 25.90 -10.37
C ALA A 575 -13.38 25.78 -10.02
N ALA A 576 -14.12 26.88 -10.10
CA ALA A 576 -15.57 26.88 -9.83
C ALA A 576 -16.38 26.04 -10.81
N GLN A 577 -15.92 25.86 -12.06
CA GLN A 577 -16.53 24.92 -13.01
C GLN A 577 -16.28 23.47 -12.62
N LYS A 578 -15.08 23.16 -12.10
CA LYS A 578 -14.68 21.81 -11.72
C LYS A 578 -15.26 21.38 -10.35
N ILE A 579 -15.26 22.27 -9.39
CA ILE A 579 -15.72 22.03 -8.01
C ILE A 579 -16.72 23.11 -7.56
N PRO A 580 -17.90 23.19 -8.18
CA PRO A 580 -18.86 24.28 -7.94
C PRO A 580 -19.45 24.32 -6.52
N ALA A 581 -19.32 23.22 -5.78
CA ALA A 581 -19.82 23.07 -4.41
C ALA A 581 -18.73 23.27 -3.34
N ASP A 582 -17.55 23.80 -3.71
CA ASP A 582 -16.49 24.09 -2.77
C ASP A 582 -16.65 25.51 -2.18
N ALA A 583 -16.64 25.58 -0.83
CA ALA A 583 -16.83 26.83 -0.09
C ALA A 583 -15.65 27.79 -0.27
N THR A 584 -14.41 27.28 -0.32
CA THR A 584 -13.18 28.06 -0.45
C THR A 584 -13.10 28.73 -1.82
N VAL A 585 -13.41 27.98 -2.87
CA VAL A 585 -13.48 28.52 -4.25
C VAL A 585 -14.47 29.68 -4.34
N GLN A 586 -15.63 29.53 -3.71
CA GLN A 586 -16.63 30.61 -3.69
C GLN A 586 -16.16 31.81 -2.86
N GLU A 587 -15.42 31.60 -1.76
CA GLU A 587 -14.82 32.68 -0.99
C GLU A 587 -13.78 33.43 -1.83
N HIS A 588 -12.86 32.70 -2.50
CA HIS A 588 -11.81 33.29 -3.33
C HIS A 588 -12.38 34.10 -4.51
N LEU A 589 -13.46 33.62 -5.16
CA LEU A 589 -14.17 34.37 -6.19
C LEU A 589 -14.77 35.65 -5.61
N GLY A 590 -15.41 35.59 -4.45
CA GLY A 590 -15.94 36.77 -3.77
C GLY A 590 -14.85 37.80 -3.46
N ASP A 591 -13.69 37.35 -2.98
CA ASP A 591 -12.55 38.23 -2.69
C ASP A 591 -11.98 38.87 -3.99
N LEU A 592 -11.96 38.11 -5.09
CA LEU A 592 -11.55 38.61 -6.40
C LEU A 592 -12.50 39.71 -6.91
N GLU A 593 -13.84 39.45 -6.86
CA GLU A 593 -14.82 40.40 -7.33
C GLU A 593 -14.83 41.69 -6.48
N ALA A 594 -14.69 41.57 -5.18
CA ALA A 594 -14.54 42.70 -4.28
C ALA A 594 -13.29 43.55 -4.63
N ARG A 595 -12.16 42.91 -4.93
CA ARG A 595 -10.92 43.57 -5.34
C ARG A 595 -11.07 44.31 -6.67
N ARG A 596 -11.93 43.80 -7.54
CA ARG A 596 -12.27 44.42 -8.85
C ARG A 596 -13.32 45.54 -8.74
N GLY A 597 -13.86 45.76 -7.54
CA GLY A 597 -14.91 46.77 -7.31
C GLY A 597 -16.33 46.27 -7.62
N GLN A 598 -16.50 44.97 -7.91
CA GLN A 598 -17.78 44.31 -8.21
C GLN A 598 -18.39 43.75 -6.92
N MET A 599 -18.77 44.66 -6.02
CA MET A 599 -19.18 44.30 -4.67
C MET A 599 -20.48 43.47 -4.64
N ALA A 600 -21.40 43.69 -5.58
CA ALA A 600 -22.65 42.95 -5.64
C ALA A 600 -22.40 41.46 -5.95
N GLU A 601 -21.52 41.19 -6.91
CA GLU A 601 -21.07 39.84 -7.28
C GLU A 601 -20.27 39.19 -6.15
N ALA A 602 -19.39 39.94 -5.49
CA ALA A 602 -18.65 39.47 -4.33
C ALA A 602 -19.59 38.93 -3.22
N VAL A 603 -20.64 39.67 -2.89
CA VAL A 603 -21.63 39.26 -1.90
C VAL A 603 -22.36 37.99 -2.31
N VAL A 604 -22.66 37.79 -3.60
CA VAL A 604 -23.28 36.55 -4.09
C VAL A 604 -22.36 35.36 -3.84
N HIS A 605 -21.08 35.47 -4.17
CA HIS A 605 -20.11 34.40 -3.95
C HIS A 605 -19.87 34.12 -2.46
N TRP A 606 -19.69 35.13 -1.63
CA TRP A 606 -19.54 34.95 -0.19
C TRP A 606 -20.79 34.30 0.46
N LYS A 607 -22.01 34.69 0.08
CA LYS A 607 -23.23 34.03 0.52
C LYS A 607 -23.29 32.59 0.06
N ARG A 608 -22.88 32.31 -1.17
CA ARG A 608 -22.78 30.95 -1.68
C ARG A 608 -21.80 30.13 -0.84
N SER A 609 -20.61 30.70 -0.51
CA SER A 609 -19.65 30.05 0.38
C SER A 609 -20.27 29.70 1.74
N LEU A 610 -20.99 30.61 2.38
CA LEU A 610 -21.67 30.34 3.67
C LEU A 610 -22.66 29.15 3.57
N THR A 611 -23.39 29.01 2.45
CA THR A 611 -24.30 27.85 2.27
C THR A 611 -23.55 26.52 2.11
N LEU A 612 -22.25 26.58 1.83
CA LEU A 612 -21.37 25.44 1.60
C LEU A 612 -20.56 25.04 2.84
N SER A 613 -20.87 25.63 4.00
CA SER A 613 -20.23 25.32 5.30
C SER A 613 -18.70 25.49 5.28
N PRO A 614 -18.20 26.72 5.12
CA PRO A 614 -16.77 27.00 5.13
C PRO A 614 -16.14 26.79 6.52
N ASP A 615 -14.84 26.63 6.57
CA ASP A 615 -14.09 26.45 7.82
C ASP A 615 -14.21 27.66 8.78
N GLU A 616 -14.25 28.89 8.23
CA GLU A 616 -14.31 30.14 8.98
C GLU A 616 -15.56 30.99 8.60
N PRO A 617 -16.79 30.51 8.93
CA PRO A 617 -18.02 31.17 8.51
C PRO A 617 -18.14 32.61 9.04
N GLU A 618 -17.62 32.89 10.23
CA GLU A 618 -17.66 34.22 10.86
C GLU A 618 -16.84 35.26 10.07
N LYS A 619 -15.70 34.83 9.50
CA LYS A 619 -14.85 35.68 8.67
C LYS A 619 -15.58 36.09 7.39
N ILE A 620 -16.28 35.15 6.75
CA ILE A 620 -17.06 35.43 5.55
C ILE A 620 -18.27 36.30 5.84
N ALA A 621 -19.00 36.00 6.94
CA ALA A 621 -20.12 36.82 7.40
C ALA A 621 -19.69 38.27 7.67
N LYS A 622 -18.49 38.46 8.24
CA LYS A 622 -17.91 39.79 8.44
C LYS A 622 -17.63 40.51 7.10
N LYS A 623 -17.07 39.85 6.10
CA LYS A 623 -16.87 40.41 4.75
C LYS A 623 -18.20 40.92 4.15
N ILE A 624 -19.27 40.14 4.28
CA ILE A 624 -20.59 40.51 3.81
C ILE A 624 -21.12 41.73 4.58
N HIS A 625 -21.03 41.71 5.90
CA HIS A 625 -21.47 42.82 6.73
C HIS A 625 -20.72 44.11 6.41
N ASP A 626 -19.38 44.05 6.25
CA ASP A 626 -18.53 45.19 5.93
C ASP A 626 -18.81 45.78 4.54
N SER A 627 -19.42 45.00 3.63
CA SER A 627 -19.92 45.47 2.34
C SER A 627 -21.27 46.21 2.42
N GLY A 628 -21.90 46.28 3.58
CA GLY A 628 -23.24 46.85 3.79
C GLY A 628 -24.41 45.89 3.48
N ALA A 629 -24.10 44.64 3.18
CA ALA A 629 -25.13 43.61 2.95
C ALA A 629 -25.40 42.80 4.23
N THR A 630 -26.53 42.09 4.27
CA THR A 630 -26.83 41.09 5.32
C THR A 630 -26.31 39.72 4.91
N PRO A 631 -25.64 38.97 5.83
CA PRO A 631 -25.17 37.62 5.56
C PRO A 631 -26.23 36.63 5.14
#